data_55bbedb38af47e19267878b7aec670d8
#
_entry.id   55bbedb38af47e19267878b7aec670d8
#
_cell.length_a   1.000
_cell.length_b   1.000
_cell.length_c   1.000
_cell.angle_alpha   90.00
_cell.angle_beta   90.00
_cell.angle_gamma   90.00
#
_symmetry.space_group_name_H-M   'P 1'
#
loop_
_entity.id
_entity.type
_entity.pdbx_description
1 polymer ?
#
loop_
_entity_poly.entity_id
_entity_poly.type
_entity_poly.pdbx_seq_one_letter_code
_entity_poly.pdbx_strand_id
1 'polypeptide(L)'
;WDSALGACMQKAGARAITGLGVAMPSPFDFIKGIAMAEHKFASIKGMNVRAELHRLTGIDPSRILFTNDAAGFGMGAWSLGGGNARHLIGVTLGTGFGACFIVDGCYATYGPGVPIGGELWDYPFRGRIAEDFVSTRWFEEKFRQITGVAITGVKPMIDYYHADKYTAEVRAIFDEFARTFAEIMLPFVQRFGADTLVVGGGMVRAEEFFFPQLRAAFEQKGVQIPVVAMADTTTAIIAGAAALCK
;
A
#
# COMPACT_ATOMS: atom_id res chain seq x y z
N TRP A 1 15.96 -13.88 -7.70
CA TRP A 1 14.84 -14.76 -7.33
C TRP A 1 15.33 -16.16 -6.97
N ASP A 2 16.26 -16.72 -7.72
CA ASP A 2 16.75 -18.08 -7.55
C ASP A 2 17.22 -18.36 -6.11
N SER A 3 18.09 -17.53 -5.56
CA SER A 3 18.61 -17.68 -4.19
C SER A 3 17.50 -17.50 -3.12
N ALA A 4 16.59 -16.57 -3.31
CA ALA A 4 15.51 -16.32 -2.34
C ALA A 4 14.47 -17.44 -2.34
N LEU A 5 14.06 -17.91 -3.53
CA LEU A 5 13.15 -19.05 -3.67
C LEU A 5 13.79 -20.33 -3.18
N GLY A 6 15.06 -20.59 -3.52
CA GLY A 6 15.81 -21.74 -3.03
C GLY A 6 15.88 -21.79 -1.50
N ALA A 7 16.14 -20.64 -0.85
CA ALA A 7 16.14 -20.54 0.61
C ALA A 7 14.76 -20.80 1.22
N CYS A 8 13.68 -20.31 0.60
CA CYS A 8 12.32 -20.59 1.05
C CYS A 8 11.98 -22.09 0.91
N MET A 9 12.34 -22.72 -0.21
CA MET A 9 12.09 -24.14 -0.43
C MET A 9 12.89 -25.01 0.56
N GLN A 10 14.13 -24.66 0.85
CA GLN A 10 14.93 -25.34 1.88
C GLN A 10 14.29 -25.23 3.27
N LYS A 11 13.77 -24.05 3.64
CA LYS A 11 13.08 -23.85 4.92
C LYS A 11 11.77 -24.64 5.02
N ALA A 12 11.08 -24.84 3.90
CA ALA A 12 9.90 -25.67 3.87
C ALA A 12 10.21 -27.15 4.16
N GLY A 13 11.41 -27.60 3.84
CA GLY A 13 11.88 -28.97 4.09
C GLY A 13 11.01 -30.02 3.40
N ALA A 14 10.56 -31.03 4.15
CA ALA A 14 9.70 -32.10 3.66
C ALA A 14 8.22 -31.66 3.48
N ARG A 15 7.85 -30.45 3.79
CA ARG A 15 6.47 -29.95 3.60
C ARG A 15 6.21 -29.75 2.12
N ALA A 16 5.12 -30.31 1.61
CA ALA A 16 4.72 -30.06 0.23
C ALA A 16 4.27 -28.61 0.04
N ILE A 17 4.97 -27.88 -0.83
CA ILE A 17 4.54 -26.57 -1.27
C ILE A 17 3.49 -26.77 -2.37
N THR A 18 2.25 -26.38 -2.09
CA THR A 18 1.11 -26.62 -2.97
C THR A 18 0.81 -25.47 -3.92
N GLY A 19 1.35 -24.27 -3.68
CA GLY A 19 1.13 -23.10 -4.51
C GLY A 19 2.12 -21.98 -4.20
N LEU A 20 2.15 -21.00 -5.07
CA LEU A 20 2.99 -19.80 -4.96
C LEU A 20 2.15 -18.55 -5.23
N GLY A 21 1.97 -17.73 -4.20
CA GLY A 21 1.37 -16.40 -4.32
C GLY A 21 2.46 -15.35 -4.50
N VAL A 22 2.25 -14.45 -5.46
CA VAL A 22 3.24 -13.42 -5.83
C VAL A 22 2.57 -12.06 -5.90
N ALA A 23 3.07 -11.10 -5.13
CA ALA A 23 2.68 -9.71 -5.23
C ALA A 23 3.62 -8.96 -6.19
N MET A 24 3.04 -8.28 -7.18
CA MET A 24 3.78 -7.55 -8.21
C MET A 24 3.22 -6.13 -8.35
N PRO A 25 4.09 -5.12 -8.51
CA PRO A 25 3.60 -3.77 -8.79
C PRO A 25 3.00 -3.67 -10.19
N SER A 26 2.02 -2.79 -10.35
CA SER A 26 1.45 -2.43 -11.67
C SER A 26 2.45 -1.56 -12.48
N PRO A 27 2.41 -1.62 -13.84
CA PRO A 27 1.57 -2.49 -14.68
C PRO A 27 2.11 -3.94 -14.80
N PHE A 28 1.24 -4.90 -14.61
CA PHE A 28 1.52 -6.33 -14.70
C PHE A 28 0.26 -7.07 -15.20
N ASP A 29 0.40 -8.02 -16.13
CA ASP A 29 -0.71 -8.90 -16.52
C ASP A 29 -0.85 -10.02 -15.48
N PHE A 30 -1.69 -9.83 -14.48
CA PHE A 30 -1.88 -10.74 -13.37
C PHE A 30 -2.49 -12.10 -13.80
N ILE A 31 -3.21 -12.12 -14.94
CA ILE A 31 -3.80 -13.35 -15.48
C ILE A 31 -2.74 -14.19 -16.19
N LYS A 32 -1.94 -13.56 -17.07
CA LYS A 32 -0.90 -14.26 -17.84
C LYS A 32 0.41 -14.41 -17.07
N GLY A 33 0.64 -13.59 -16.03
CA GLY A 33 1.89 -13.54 -15.28
C GLY A 33 3.02 -12.86 -16.06
N ILE A 34 2.71 -11.79 -16.82
CA ILE A 34 3.67 -11.08 -17.68
C ILE A 34 3.97 -9.71 -17.08
N ALA A 35 5.27 -9.40 -16.91
CA ALA A 35 5.73 -8.10 -16.45
C ALA A 35 5.61 -7.05 -17.58
N MET A 36 4.95 -5.91 -17.30
CA MET A 36 4.69 -4.87 -18.28
C MET A 36 5.33 -3.53 -17.90
N ALA A 37 5.92 -3.43 -16.69
CA ALA A 37 6.49 -2.20 -16.16
C ALA A 37 7.67 -1.67 -16.98
N GLU A 38 7.66 -0.34 -17.22
CA GLU A 38 8.72 0.33 -18.00
C GLU A 38 9.76 1.03 -17.13
N HIS A 39 9.36 1.48 -15.96
CA HIS A 39 10.22 2.28 -15.07
C HIS A 39 10.71 1.48 -13.86
N LYS A 40 9.81 0.81 -13.15
CA LYS A 40 10.17 -0.11 -12.06
C LYS A 40 10.33 -1.51 -12.66
N PHE A 41 11.44 -2.19 -12.34
CA PHE A 41 11.71 -3.53 -12.85
C PHE A 41 11.78 -3.63 -14.39
N ALA A 42 12.28 -2.61 -15.07
CA ALA A 42 12.43 -2.57 -16.53
C ALA A 42 13.22 -3.78 -17.07
N SER A 43 14.14 -4.36 -16.28
CA SER A 43 14.92 -5.54 -16.64
C SER A 43 14.11 -6.80 -16.89
N ILE A 44 12.87 -6.86 -16.39
CA ILE A 44 11.97 -8.02 -16.59
C ILE A 44 10.78 -7.69 -17.49
N LYS A 45 10.76 -6.51 -18.12
CA LYS A 45 9.67 -6.13 -19.05
C LYS A 45 9.51 -7.19 -20.14
N GLY A 46 8.29 -7.66 -20.35
CA GLY A 46 7.93 -8.70 -21.30
C GLY A 46 8.23 -10.14 -20.84
N MET A 47 8.87 -10.31 -19.68
CA MET A 47 9.12 -11.62 -19.12
C MET A 47 7.83 -12.31 -18.70
N ASN A 48 7.67 -13.57 -19.05
CA ASN A 48 6.65 -14.43 -18.47
C ASN A 48 7.14 -14.93 -17.10
N VAL A 49 6.79 -14.18 -16.06
CA VAL A 49 7.20 -14.45 -14.67
C VAL A 49 6.64 -15.78 -14.18
N ARG A 50 5.44 -16.19 -14.63
CA ARG A 50 4.84 -17.47 -14.28
C ARG A 50 5.68 -18.64 -14.80
N ALA A 51 6.10 -18.58 -16.06
CA ALA A 51 6.93 -19.60 -16.66
C ALA A 51 8.29 -19.70 -15.97
N GLU A 52 8.89 -18.57 -15.64
CA GLU A 52 10.16 -18.54 -14.92
C GLU A 52 10.06 -19.09 -13.50
N LEU A 53 9.02 -18.75 -12.77
CA LEU A 53 8.76 -19.29 -11.43
C LEU A 53 8.48 -20.79 -11.48
N HIS A 54 7.75 -21.28 -12.48
CA HIS A 54 7.57 -22.71 -12.73
C HIS A 54 8.93 -23.40 -12.95
N ARG A 55 9.77 -22.84 -13.82
CA ARG A 55 11.11 -23.37 -14.11
C ARG A 55 11.97 -23.49 -12.84
N LEU A 56 11.92 -22.47 -11.96
CA LEU A 56 12.73 -22.41 -10.75
C LEU A 56 12.21 -23.31 -9.62
N THR A 57 10.90 -23.50 -9.52
CA THR A 57 10.28 -24.15 -8.36
C THR A 57 9.67 -25.51 -8.64
N GLY A 58 9.37 -25.82 -9.91
CA GLY A 58 8.61 -27.02 -10.31
C GLY A 58 7.13 -26.94 -9.95
N ILE A 59 6.65 -25.84 -9.35
CA ILE A 59 5.24 -25.66 -9.01
C ILE A 59 4.42 -25.51 -10.30
N ASP A 60 3.29 -26.20 -10.37
CA ASP A 60 2.38 -26.14 -11.53
C ASP A 60 2.01 -24.69 -11.85
N PRO A 61 2.09 -24.24 -13.12
CA PRO A 61 1.76 -22.87 -13.50
C PRO A 61 0.36 -22.41 -13.07
N SER A 62 -0.62 -23.31 -13.00
CA SER A 62 -1.98 -23.02 -12.53
C SER A 62 -2.05 -22.69 -11.04
N ARG A 63 -1.03 -23.07 -10.29
CA ARG A 63 -0.88 -22.81 -8.84
C ARG A 63 0.08 -21.66 -8.53
N ILE A 64 0.54 -20.94 -9.54
CA ILE A 64 1.33 -19.70 -9.39
C ILE A 64 0.37 -18.53 -9.63
N LEU A 65 -0.02 -17.85 -8.56
CA LEU A 65 -1.05 -16.83 -8.57
C LEU A 65 -0.44 -15.46 -8.30
N PHE A 66 -0.99 -14.44 -8.93
CA PHE A 66 -0.46 -13.08 -8.85
C PHE A 66 -1.51 -12.11 -8.32
N THR A 67 -1.05 -11.11 -7.58
CA THR A 67 -1.86 -9.97 -7.15
C THR A 67 -1.04 -8.69 -7.23
N ASN A 68 -1.72 -7.54 -7.21
CA ASN A 68 -1.08 -6.24 -7.01
C ASN A 68 -0.49 -6.14 -5.59
N ASP A 69 0.59 -5.38 -5.40
CA ASP A 69 1.26 -5.21 -4.10
C ASP A 69 0.35 -4.55 -3.06
N ALA A 70 -0.46 -3.54 -3.46
CA ALA A 70 -1.43 -2.92 -2.55
C ALA A 70 -2.56 -3.90 -2.18
N ALA A 71 -3.04 -4.72 -3.13
CA ALA A 71 -4.02 -5.76 -2.85
C ALA A 71 -3.45 -6.83 -1.91
N GLY A 72 -2.21 -7.27 -2.15
CA GLY A 72 -1.49 -8.16 -1.25
C GLY A 72 -1.38 -7.57 0.17
N PHE A 73 -1.04 -6.27 0.26
CA PHE A 73 -1.03 -5.57 1.54
C PHE A 73 -2.37 -5.63 2.27
N GLY A 74 -3.47 -5.30 1.59
CA GLY A 74 -4.80 -5.27 2.20
C GLY A 74 -5.28 -6.64 2.67
N MET A 75 -5.13 -7.68 1.83
CA MET A 75 -5.48 -9.06 2.20
C MET A 75 -4.65 -9.55 3.39
N GLY A 76 -3.36 -9.22 3.41
CA GLY A 76 -2.47 -9.56 4.53
C GLY A 76 -2.79 -8.79 5.79
N ALA A 77 -3.04 -7.49 5.70
CA ALA A 77 -3.47 -6.66 6.83
C ALA A 77 -4.77 -7.20 7.44
N TRP A 78 -5.74 -7.61 6.61
CA TRP A 78 -6.97 -8.25 7.06
C TRP A 78 -6.67 -9.56 7.81
N SER A 79 -5.87 -10.44 7.23
CA SER A 79 -5.54 -11.75 7.82
C SER A 79 -4.76 -11.62 9.14
N LEU A 80 -3.75 -10.74 9.19
CA LEU A 80 -2.92 -10.50 10.37
C LEU A 80 -3.66 -9.70 11.46
N GLY A 81 -4.65 -8.90 11.07
CA GLY A 81 -5.53 -8.16 11.99
C GLY A 81 -6.66 -8.98 12.60
N GLY A 82 -6.64 -10.31 12.42
CA GLY A 82 -7.61 -11.24 13.01
C GLY A 82 -8.87 -11.48 12.16
N GLY A 83 -8.96 -10.93 10.94
CA GLY A 83 -10.02 -11.24 9.98
C GLY A 83 -11.43 -10.76 10.37
N ASN A 84 -11.53 -9.77 11.25
CA ASN A 84 -12.81 -9.34 11.81
C ASN A 84 -13.51 -8.21 11.03
N ALA A 85 -12.78 -7.46 10.22
CA ALA A 85 -13.36 -6.41 9.39
C ALA A 85 -14.04 -7.03 8.17
N ARG A 86 -15.32 -6.69 7.93
CA ARG A 86 -15.98 -7.07 6.69
C ARG A 86 -15.49 -6.21 5.52
N HIS A 87 -15.37 -4.91 5.75
CA HIS A 87 -14.93 -3.95 4.76
C HIS A 87 -13.65 -3.25 5.27
N LEU A 88 -12.50 -3.57 4.69
CA LEU A 88 -11.25 -2.92 5.02
C LEU A 88 -10.75 -2.12 3.81
N ILE A 89 -10.36 -0.87 4.05
CA ILE A 89 -9.55 -0.12 3.08
C ILE A 89 -8.10 -0.19 3.55
N GLY A 90 -7.22 -0.73 2.69
CA GLY A 90 -5.79 -0.71 2.89
C GLY A 90 -5.14 0.38 2.05
N VAL A 91 -4.22 1.14 2.62
CA VAL A 91 -3.42 2.12 1.88
C VAL A 91 -1.94 1.95 2.20
N THR A 92 -1.11 2.13 1.19
CA THR A 92 0.35 2.17 1.36
C THR A 92 0.85 3.56 0.97
N LEU A 93 1.48 4.25 1.92
CA LEU A 93 2.02 5.60 1.76
C LEU A 93 3.55 5.57 1.73
N GLY A 94 4.12 6.05 0.65
CA GLY A 94 5.56 6.07 0.43
C GLY A 94 5.93 6.90 -0.80
N THR A 95 6.79 6.39 -1.66
CA THR A 95 7.15 7.03 -2.96
C THR A 95 5.91 7.25 -3.83
N GLY A 96 4.92 6.34 -3.72
CA GLY A 96 3.62 6.43 -4.34
C GLY A 96 2.48 6.25 -3.34
N PHE A 97 1.26 6.24 -3.84
CA PHE A 97 0.01 6.03 -3.12
C PHE A 97 -0.67 4.76 -3.63
N GLY A 98 -0.54 3.67 -2.89
CA GLY A 98 -1.30 2.44 -3.13
C GLY A 98 -2.58 2.40 -2.31
N ALA A 99 -3.66 1.91 -2.89
CA ALA A 99 -4.91 1.65 -2.17
C ALA A 99 -5.51 0.32 -2.60
N CYS A 100 -6.27 -0.30 -1.72
CA CYS A 100 -7.03 -1.52 -2.00
C CYS A 100 -8.29 -1.58 -1.12
N PHE A 101 -9.27 -2.30 -1.62
CA PHE A 101 -10.57 -2.51 -0.98
C PHE A 101 -10.75 -4.00 -0.73
N ILE A 102 -10.96 -4.39 0.51
CA ILE A 102 -11.07 -5.78 0.93
C ILE A 102 -12.47 -6.02 1.48
N VAL A 103 -13.15 -7.03 0.97
CA VAL A 103 -14.45 -7.51 1.45
C VAL A 103 -14.27 -8.95 1.92
N ASP A 104 -14.51 -9.20 3.19
CA ASP A 104 -14.37 -10.53 3.81
C ASP A 104 -13.03 -11.23 3.46
N GLY A 105 -11.93 -10.45 3.45
CA GLY A 105 -10.58 -10.92 3.13
C GLY A 105 -10.24 -11.01 1.65
N CYS A 106 -11.18 -10.73 0.75
CA CYS A 106 -10.98 -10.77 -0.71
C CYS A 106 -10.81 -9.38 -1.30
N TYR A 107 -9.88 -9.23 -2.25
CA TYR A 107 -9.68 -7.99 -2.98
C TYR A 107 -10.85 -7.67 -3.90
N ALA A 108 -11.42 -6.49 -3.75
CA ALA A 108 -12.51 -5.98 -4.57
C ALA A 108 -11.99 -4.95 -5.58
N THR A 109 -12.29 -5.16 -6.86
CA THR A 109 -11.94 -4.25 -7.97
C THR A 109 -13.13 -3.48 -8.53
N TYR A 110 -14.31 -3.73 -7.99
CA TYR A 110 -15.58 -3.08 -8.34
C TYR A 110 -16.59 -3.24 -7.18
N GLY A 111 -17.63 -2.46 -7.22
CA GLY A 111 -18.72 -2.52 -6.22
C GLY A 111 -19.03 -1.15 -5.62
N PRO A 112 -20.00 -1.07 -4.71
CA PRO A 112 -20.36 0.18 -4.06
C PRO A 112 -19.16 0.81 -3.34
N GLY A 113 -18.82 2.04 -3.73
CA GLY A 113 -17.69 2.77 -3.14
C GLY A 113 -16.30 2.27 -3.50
N VAL A 114 -16.19 1.25 -4.36
CA VAL A 114 -14.91 0.75 -4.88
C VAL A 114 -14.64 1.44 -6.22
N PRO A 115 -13.50 2.11 -6.41
CA PRO A 115 -13.08 2.64 -7.71
C PRO A 115 -12.89 1.52 -8.73
N ILE A 116 -13.02 1.83 -10.01
CA ILE A 116 -12.72 0.87 -11.07
C ILE A 116 -11.26 0.43 -10.93
N GLY A 117 -11.04 -0.88 -10.86
CA GLY A 117 -9.71 -1.45 -10.62
C GLY A 117 -9.31 -1.53 -9.14
N GLY A 118 -10.07 -0.93 -8.22
CA GLY A 118 -9.77 -0.96 -6.78
C GLY A 118 -8.57 -0.11 -6.35
N GLU A 119 -8.11 0.80 -7.22
CA GLU A 119 -6.95 1.66 -6.99
C GLU A 119 -7.36 3.13 -6.85
N LEU A 120 -6.54 3.96 -6.20
CA LEU A 120 -6.81 5.38 -5.94
C LEU A 120 -5.67 6.31 -6.32
N TRP A 121 -4.54 5.82 -6.77
CA TRP A 121 -3.37 6.65 -7.06
C TRP A 121 -3.65 7.73 -8.11
N ASP A 122 -4.46 7.41 -9.14
CA ASP A 122 -4.85 8.28 -10.25
C ASP A 122 -6.21 8.97 -10.05
N TYR A 123 -6.80 8.85 -8.86
CA TYR A 123 -8.09 9.49 -8.58
C TYR A 123 -7.99 11.00 -8.79
N PRO A 124 -8.89 11.59 -9.63
CA PRO A 124 -8.88 13.03 -9.90
C PRO A 124 -9.12 13.84 -8.63
N PHE A 125 -8.17 14.69 -8.27
CA PHE A 125 -8.25 15.52 -7.07
C PHE A 125 -7.61 16.89 -7.32
N ARG A 126 -8.37 17.97 -7.10
CA ARG A 126 -7.91 19.38 -7.23
C ARG A 126 -7.15 19.65 -8.53
N GLY A 127 -7.63 19.10 -9.68
CA GLY A 127 -7.03 19.29 -11.00
C GLY A 127 -5.77 18.47 -11.28
N ARG A 128 -5.40 17.57 -10.38
CA ARG A 128 -4.28 16.63 -10.50
C ARG A 128 -4.76 15.23 -10.08
N ILE A 129 -3.85 14.34 -9.74
CA ILE A 129 -4.16 13.00 -9.21
C ILE A 129 -3.88 12.92 -7.70
N ALA A 130 -4.56 12.01 -7.01
CA ALA A 130 -4.44 11.85 -5.57
C ALA A 130 -2.98 11.61 -5.11
N GLU A 131 -2.22 10.79 -5.84
CA GLU A 131 -0.81 10.51 -5.52
C GLU A 131 0.05 11.78 -5.43
N ASP A 132 -0.25 12.80 -6.22
CA ASP A 132 0.49 14.06 -6.20
C ASP A 132 0.41 14.80 -4.85
N PHE A 133 -0.58 14.47 -4.03
CA PHE A 133 -0.84 15.15 -2.76
C PHE A 133 -0.50 14.29 -1.53
N VAL A 134 -0.32 12.97 -1.71
CA VAL A 134 -0.15 12.03 -0.58
C VAL A 134 1.06 11.11 -0.74
N SER A 135 2.00 11.47 -1.61
CA SER A 135 3.27 10.76 -1.78
C SER A 135 4.44 11.48 -1.10
N THR A 136 5.55 10.77 -0.94
CA THR A 136 6.80 11.34 -0.39
C THR A 136 7.26 12.59 -1.14
N ARG A 137 7.08 12.64 -2.48
CA ARG A 137 7.42 13.80 -3.32
C ARG A 137 6.70 15.07 -2.91
N TRP A 138 5.44 14.96 -2.48
CA TRP A 138 4.68 16.10 -1.99
C TRP A 138 5.33 16.72 -0.74
N PHE A 139 5.79 15.90 0.20
CA PHE A 139 6.49 16.36 1.40
C PHE A 139 7.81 17.03 1.07
N GLU A 140 8.60 16.45 0.17
CA GLU A 140 9.89 16.99 -0.27
C GLU A 140 9.72 18.38 -0.89
N GLU A 141 8.74 18.51 -1.78
CA GLU A 141 8.45 19.78 -2.43
C GLU A 141 7.89 20.81 -1.44
N LYS A 142 6.95 20.41 -0.58
CA LYS A 142 6.32 21.30 0.40
C LYS A 142 7.35 21.82 1.40
N PHE A 143 8.20 20.95 1.92
CA PHE A 143 9.26 21.36 2.84
C PHE A 143 10.25 22.33 2.19
N ARG A 144 10.66 22.04 0.96
CA ARG A 144 11.54 22.94 0.19
C ARG A 144 10.88 24.30 -0.07
N GLN A 145 9.60 24.33 -0.40
CA GLN A 145 8.86 25.60 -0.62
C GLN A 145 8.80 26.46 0.62
N ILE A 146 8.62 25.88 1.79
CA ILE A 146 8.43 26.61 3.05
C ILE A 146 9.76 27.00 3.68
N THR A 147 10.77 26.12 3.66
CA THR A 147 12.02 26.30 4.40
C THR A 147 13.21 26.66 3.51
N GLY A 148 13.11 26.49 2.20
CA GLY A 148 14.23 26.60 1.25
C GLY A 148 15.18 25.40 1.27
N VAL A 149 14.95 24.40 2.15
CA VAL A 149 15.83 23.24 2.34
C VAL A 149 15.32 22.06 1.52
N ALA A 150 16.19 21.48 0.68
CA ALA A 150 15.90 20.25 -0.03
C ALA A 150 16.14 19.03 0.87
N ILE A 151 15.20 18.08 0.85
CA ILE A 151 15.29 16.80 1.57
C ILE A 151 15.02 15.67 0.60
N THR A 152 15.42 14.44 0.95
CA THR A 152 15.03 13.21 0.26
C THR A 152 14.32 12.31 1.26
N GLY A 153 13.05 12.02 0.98
CA GLY A 153 12.18 11.29 1.91
C GLY A 153 11.65 12.17 3.05
N VAL A 154 10.80 11.57 3.89
CA VAL A 154 10.14 12.27 5.01
C VAL A 154 11.02 12.29 6.27
N LYS A 155 11.89 11.27 6.43
CA LYS A 155 12.71 11.12 7.63
C LYS A 155 13.55 12.38 7.99
N PRO A 156 14.27 13.04 7.05
CA PRO A 156 15.04 14.24 7.41
C PRO A 156 14.18 15.37 7.99
N MET A 157 12.94 15.50 7.54
CA MET A 157 12.01 16.51 8.08
C MET A 157 11.67 16.20 9.55
N ILE A 158 11.47 14.92 9.88
CA ILE A 158 11.23 14.45 11.26
C ILE A 158 12.50 14.65 12.11
N ASP A 159 13.69 14.37 11.56
CA ASP A 159 14.96 14.60 12.25
C ASP A 159 15.15 16.11 12.56
N TYR A 160 14.78 17.03 11.66
CA TYR A 160 14.76 18.46 11.95
C TYR A 160 13.81 18.82 13.08
N TYR A 161 12.60 18.24 13.08
CA TYR A 161 11.63 18.46 14.16
C TYR A 161 12.20 18.07 15.53
N HIS A 162 12.81 16.89 15.64
CA HIS A 162 13.42 16.41 16.89
C HIS A 162 14.67 17.20 17.31
N ALA A 163 15.27 17.92 16.38
CA ALA A 163 16.39 18.84 16.65
C ALA A 163 15.94 20.29 16.92
N ASP A 164 14.65 20.49 17.22
CA ASP A 164 14.01 21.80 17.44
C ASP A 164 14.19 22.79 16.27
N LYS A 165 14.31 22.23 15.04
CA LYS A 165 14.37 23.02 13.80
C LYS A 165 13.09 22.84 13.00
N TYR A 166 12.56 23.92 12.47
CA TYR A 166 11.38 23.91 11.62
C TYR A 166 10.17 23.22 12.25
N THR A 167 10.05 23.26 13.57
CA THR A 167 9.00 22.51 14.32
C THR A 167 7.60 22.95 13.94
N ALA A 168 7.37 24.25 13.77
CA ALA A 168 6.09 24.81 13.35
C ALA A 168 5.77 24.43 11.89
N GLU A 169 6.75 24.53 11.01
CA GLU A 169 6.62 24.19 9.59
C GLU A 169 6.33 22.71 9.39
N VAL A 170 7.07 21.85 10.09
CA VAL A 170 6.86 20.39 10.04
C VAL A 170 5.45 20.04 10.51
N ARG A 171 4.98 20.59 11.63
CA ARG A 171 3.61 20.37 12.10
C ARG A 171 2.58 20.83 11.07
N ALA A 172 2.75 22.04 10.51
CA ALA A 172 1.83 22.58 9.52
C ALA A 172 1.76 21.70 8.24
N ILE A 173 2.91 21.15 7.81
CA ILE A 173 2.97 20.24 6.66
C ILE A 173 2.20 18.95 6.94
N PHE A 174 2.41 18.32 8.11
CA PHE A 174 1.68 17.10 8.46
C PHE A 174 0.18 17.35 8.68
N ASP A 175 -0.20 18.49 9.24
CA ASP A 175 -1.61 18.89 9.38
C ASP A 175 -2.29 19.09 8.02
N GLU A 176 -1.60 19.71 7.06
CA GLU A 176 -2.10 19.87 5.69
C GLU A 176 -2.24 18.50 5.01
N PHE A 177 -1.22 17.64 5.15
CA PHE A 177 -1.24 16.28 4.64
C PHE A 177 -2.43 15.49 5.20
N ALA A 178 -2.62 15.48 6.51
CA ALA A 178 -3.69 14.73 7.16
C ALA A 178 -5.09 15.17 6.69
N ARG A 179 -5.31 16.49 6.57
CA ARG A 179 -6.57 17.05 6.03
C ARG A 179 -6.78 16.66 4.57
N THR A 180 -5.75 16.75 3.76
CA THR A 180 -5.82 16.41 2.33
C THR A 180 -6.07 14.91 2.14
N PHE A 181 -5.38 14.07 2.90
CA PHE A 181 -5.57 12.63 2.88
C PHE A 181 -6.98 12.24 3.34
N ALA A 182 -7.48 12.87 4.41
CA ALA A 182 -8.87 12.68 4.84
C ALA A 182 -9.89 13.08 3.76
N GLU A 183 -9.67 14.20 3.07
CA GLU A 183 -10.56 14.67 1.98
C GLU A 183 -10.60 13.68 0.82
N ILE A 184 -9.44 13.11 0.45
CA ILE A 184 -9.36 12.06 -0.59
C ILE A 184 -10.09 10.79 -0.14
N MET A 185 -9.85 10.33 1.09
CA MET A 185 -10.35 9.04 1.56
C MET A 185 -11.83 9.04 1.97
N LEU A 186 -12.34 10.17 2.45
CA LEU A 186 -13.68 10.28 3.03
C LEU A 186 -14.80 9.73 2.13
N PRO A 187 -14.87 10.07 0.83
CA PRO A 187 -15.91 9.56 -0.06
C PRO A 187 -15.89 8.02 -0.17
N PHE A 188 -14.70 7.43 -0.15
CA PHE A 188 -14.53 5.98 -0.24
C PHE A 188 -14.87 5.29 1.06
N VAL A 189 -14.39 5.82 2.18
CA VAL A 189 -14.71 5.30 3.52
C VAL A 189 -16.23 5.24 3.72
N GLN A 190 -16.93 6.31 3.36
CA GLN A 190 -18.40 6.40 3.52
C GLN A 190 -19.14 5.49 2.54
N ARG A 191 -18.82 5.54 1.24
CA ARG A 191 -19.56 4.79 0.21
C ARG A 191 -19.29 3.30 0.24
N PHE A 192 -18.07 2.92 0.57
CA PHE A 192 -17.69 1.51 0.75
C PHE A 192 -18.20 0.96 2.09
N GLY A 193 -18.49 1.82 3.06
CA GLY A 193 -18.86 1.42 4.41
C GLY A 193 -17.70 0.75 5.13
N ALA A 194 -16.53 1.37 5.08
CA ALA A 194 -15.33 0.79 5.66
C ALA A 194 -15.45 0.64 7.19
N ASP A 195 -15.14 -0.55 7.69
CA ASP A 195 -15.04 -0.85 9.12
C ASP A 195 -13.69 -0.38 9.69
N THR A 196 -12.66 -0.32 8.85
CA THR A 196 -11.31 0.10 9.24
C THR A 196 -10.52 0.63 8.04
N LEU A 197 -9.62 1.56 8.31
CA LEU A 197 -8.58 2.04 7.40
C LEU A 197 -7.23 1.58 7.92
N VAL A 198 -6.55 0.72 7.19
CA VAL A 198 -5.20 0.26 7.54
C VAL A 198 -4.18 0.99 6.68
N VAL A 199 -3.21 1.63 7.33
CA VAL A 199 -2.16 2.42 6.69
C VAL A 199 -0.83 1.68 6.83
N GLY A 200 -0.18 1.42 5.70
CA GLY A 200 1.16 0.85 5.60
C GLY A 200 2.11 1.75 4.83
N GLY A 201 3.27 1.22 4.48
CA GLY A 201 4.32 1.95 3.77
C GLY A 201 5.27 2.71 4.68
N GLY A 202 6.29 3.32 4.09
CA GLY A 202 7.36 3.98 4.85
C GLY A 202 6.90 5.14 5.72
N MET A 203 5.80 5.77 5.35
CA MET A 203 5.24 6.93 6.06
C MET A 203 4.56 6.57 7.39
N VAL A 204 4.23 5.30 7.62
CA VAL A 204 3.68 4.85 8.92
C VAL A 204 4.62 5.20 10.08
N ARG A 205 5.93 5.26 9.84
CA ARG A 205 6.90 5.67 10.86
C ARG A 205 6.72 7.11 11.37
N ALA A 206 5.89 7.89 10.69
CA ALA A 206 5.51 9.25 11.05
C ALA A 206 4.05 9.33 11.55
N GLU A 207 3.42 8.21 11.91
CA GLU A 207 2.00 8.16 12.27
C GLU A 207 1.62 9.14 13.38
N GLU A 208 2.50 9.36 14.34
CA GLU A 208 2.28 10.31 15.44
C GLU A 208 2.04 11.75 14.98
N PHE A 209 2.56 12.12 13.80
CA PHE A 209 2.43 13.46 13.23
C PHE A 209 1.13 13.69 12.48
N PHE A 210 0.45 12.63 11.99
CA PHE A 210 -0.73 12.82 11.15
C PHE A 210 -1.95 11.96 11.50
N PHE A 211 -1.81 10.83 12.19
CA PHE A 211 -2.97 9.99 12.58
C PHE A 211 -3.96 10.70 13.49
N PRO A 212 -3.53 11.47 14.52
CA PRO A 212 -4.48 12.22 15.34
C PRO A 212 -5.32 13.20 14.52
N GLN A 213 -4.68 13.95 13.62
CA GLN A 213 -5.35 14.92 12.75
C GLN A 213 -6.24 14.25 11.71
N LEU A 214 -5.83 13.10 11.17
CA LEU A 214 -6.63 12.29 10.25
C LEU A 214 -7.92 11.80 10.90
N ARG A 215 -7.82 11.24 12.11
CA ARG A 215 -8.99 10.82 12.90
C ARG A 215 -9.91 11.98 13.20
N ALA A 216 -9.37 13.11 13.65
CA ALA A 216 -10.14 14.31 13.91
C ALA A 216 -10.86 14.83 12.65
N ALA A 217 -10.20 14.77 11.48
CA ALA A 217 -10.81 15.17 10.21
C ALA A 217 -11.98 14.25 9.81
N PHE A 218 -11.87 12.94 10.05
CA PHE A 218 -13.00 12.01 9.87
C PHE A 218 -14.14 12.27 10.83
N GLU A 219 -13.84 12.44 12.12
CA GLU A 219 -14.85 12.73 13.16
C GLU A 219 -15.65 14.00 12.87
N GLN A 220 -14.97 15.08 12.41
CA GLN A 220 -15.63 16.32 11.99
C GLN A 220 -16.64 16.12 10.85
N LYS A 221 -16.51 15.04 10.08
CA LYS A 221 -17.42 14.64 9.00
C LYS A 221 -18.40 13.53 9.40
N GLY A 222 -18.48 13.22 10.70
CA GLY A 222 -19.37 12.21 11.24
C GLY A 222 -18.93 10.77 10.95
N VAL A 223 -17.67 10.56 10.63
CA VAL A 223 -17.08 9.23 10.36
C VAL A 223 -16.22 8.81 11.54
N GLN A 224 -16.56 7.67 12.13
CA GLN A 224 -15.77 7.07 13.22
C GLN A 224 -15.34 5.67 12.80
N ILE A 225 -14.11 5.54 12.34
CA ILE A 225 -13.48 4.25 11.99
C ILE A 225 -12.11 4.16 12.63
N PRO A 226 -11.65 2.96 13.00
CA PRO A 226 -10.26 2.73 13.37
C PRO A 226 -9.33 3.08 12.20
N VAL A 227 -8.31 3.90 12.49
CA VAL A 227 -7.16 4.12 11.62
C VAL A 227 -5.99 3.39 12.25
N VAL A 228 -5.52 2.33 11.60
CA VAL A 228 -4.56 1.37 12.15
C VAL A 228 -3.26 1.43 11.35
N ALA A 229 -2.13 1.53 12.04
CA ALA A 229 -0.80 1.42 11.44
C ALA A 229 -0.42 -0.05 11.24
N MET A 230 0.09 -0.38 10.05
CA MET A 230 0.71 -1.65 9.74
C MET A 230 2.19 -1.42 9.42
N ALA A 231 3.01 -1.42 10.46
CA ALA A 231 4.44 -1.09 10.35
C ALA A 231 5.21 -2.11 9.48
N ASP A 232 4.89 -3.40 9.60
CA ASP A 232 5.49 -4.44 8.77
C ASP A 232 4.67 -4.69 7.50
N THR A 233 4.73 -3.71 6.60
CA THR A 233 4.08 -3.77 5.29
C THR A 233 4.56 -4.97 4.46
N THR A 234 5.82 -5.35 4.56
CA THR A 234 6.39 -6.46 3.79
C THR A 234 5.77 -7.79 4.20
N THR A 235 5.70 -8.06 5.50
CA THR A 235 5.04 -9.28 6.03
C THR A 235 3.56 -9.30 5.64
N ALA A 236 2.87 -8.16 5.68
CA ALA A 236 1.49 -8.08 5.24
C ALA A 236 1.33 -8.43 3.75
N ILE A 237 2.17 -7.86 2.86
CA ILE A 237 2.14 -8.19 1.42
C ILE A 237 2.37 -9.68 1.19
N ILE A 238 3.36 -10.28 1.86
CA ILE A 238 3.68 -11.70 1.73
C ILE A 238 2.50 -12.57 2.22
N ALA A 239 1.91 -12.23 3.37
CA ALA A 239 0.76 -12.95 3.93
C ALA A 239 -0.45 -12.89 2.98
N GLY A 240 -0.73 -11.72 2.39
CA GLY A 240 -1.80 -11.55 1.42
C GLY A 240 -1.56 -12.29 0.11
N ALA A 241 -0.33 -12.26 -0.41
CA ALA A 241 0.03 -13.05 -1.58
C ALA A 241 -0.14 -14.56 -1.29
N ALA A 242 0.30 -15.05 -0.14
CA ALA A 242 0.13 -16.44 0.26
C ALA A 242 -1.35 -16.85 0.41
N ALA A 243 -2.24 -15.91 0.78
CA ALA A 243 -3.68 -16.16 0.89
C ALA A 243 -4.34 -16.53 -0.44
N LEU A 244 -3.74 -16.17 -1.58
CA LEU A 244 -4.21 -16.57 -2.92
C LEU A 244 -4.19 -18.10 -3.12
N CYS A 245 -3.36 -18.82 -2.38
CA CYS A 245 -3.13 -20.25 -2.54
C CYS A 245 -3.98 -21.13 -1.59
N LYS A 246 -4.94 -20.52 -0.89
CA LYS A 246 -5.86 -21.21 0.03
C LYS A 246 -7.03 -21.85 -0.67
#